data_363a1e4d01b24ee74464f44500670796
#
_entry.id   363a1e4d01b24ee74464f44500670796
#
_cell.length_a   1.000
_cell.length_b   1.000
_cell.length_c   1.000
_cell.angle_alpha   90.00
_cell.angle_beta   90.00
_cell.angle_gamma   90.00
#
_symmetry.space_group_name_H-M   'P 1'
#
loop_
_entity.id
_entity.type
_entity.pdbx_description
1 polymer ?
#
loop_
_entity_poly.entity_id
_entity_poly.type
_entity_poly.pdbx_seq_one_letter_code
_entity_poly.pdbx_strand_id
1 'polypeptide(L)'
;KNSEYGLLFMWTNYMEKAQQTALDMWRNALDAKASNTKMPEFYSETEVDEISNFIENIFGNYELVLHEIVSPDIHVDIAIIPPTEERNYYTLCTMGVGAHRMNVPDTLRYESLIAERVELLMYLPADWNLSEEASEDERNFWPIRLLKDFARMPIYSDSWMGWGHSLGQEEVELFAE
;
A
#
# COMPACT_ATOMS: atom_id res chain seq x y z
N LYS A 1 32.72 -2.81 13.86
CA LYS A 1 33.10 -1.60 13.05
C LYS A 1 32.74 -1.73 11.56
N ASN A 2 32.38 -2.91 11.06
CA ASN A 2 32.02 -3.13 9.64
C ASN A 2 30.52 -3.05 9.35
N SER A 3 29.65 -3.01 10.39
CA SER A 3 28.21 -3.03 10.20
C SER A 3 27.61 -1.67 9.80
N GLU A 4 28.17 -0.57 10.30
CA GLU A 4 27.66 0.78 9.99
C GLU A 4 27.91 1.19 8.53
N TYR A 5 29.04 0.77 7.93
CA TYR A 5 29.33 1.06 6.52
C TYR A 5 28.50 0.20 5.57
N GLY A 6 28.13 -1.00 5.98
CA GLY A 6 27.24 -1.88 5.22
C GLY A 6 25.83 -1.30 5.09
N LEU A 7 25.27 -0.82 6.19
CA LEU A 7 23.96 -0.18 6.23
C LEU A 7 23.93 1.12 5.40
N LEU A 8 24.96 1.96 5.50
CA LEU A 8 25.04 3.20 4.72
C LEU A 8 25.16 2.93 3.21
N PHE A 9 25.92 1.91 2.82
CA PHE A 9 26.09 1.52 1.42
C PHE A 9 24.81 0.88 0.84
N MET A 10 24.09 0.10 1.62
CA MET A 10 22.78 -0.44 1.25
C MET A 10 21.75 0.68 1.10
N TRP A 11 21.76 1.66 1.99
CA TRP A 11 20.82 2.79 1.98
C TRP A 11 21.04 3.69 0.75
N THR A 12 22.29 3.98 0.38
CA THR A 12 22.60 4.76 -0.83
C THR A 12 22.21 4.01 -2.10
N ASN A 13 22.49 2.72 -2.21
CA ASN A 13 22.07 1.90 -3.35
C ASN A 13 20.54 1.79 -3.46
N TYR A 14 19.84 1.70 -2.32
CA TYR A 14 18.38 1.67 -2.28
C TYR A 14 17.80 3.01 -2.76
N MET A 15 18.32 4.13 -2.28
CA MET A 15 17.88 5.47 -2.69
C MET A 15 18.14 5.75 -4.16
N GLU A 16 19.31 5.36 -4.69
CA GLU A 16 19.63 5.48 -6.12
C GLU A 16 18.68 4.62 -6.97
N LYS A 17 18.40 3.40 -6.53
CA LYS A 17 17.47 2.51 -7.20
C LYS A 17 16.02 3.03 -7.14
N ALA A 18 15.61 3.57 -6.00
CA ALA A 18 14.30 4.20 -5.84
C ALA A 18 14.15 5.45 -6.71
N GLN A 19 15.17 6.31 -6.79
CA GLN A 19 15.19 7.48 -7.68
C GLN A 19 15.14 7.09 -9.15
N GLN A 20 15.92 6.08 -9.55
CA GLN A 20 15.91 5.58 -10.94
C GLN A 20 14.55 5.01 -11.28
N THR A 21 13.97 4.24 -10.36
CA THR A 21 12.62 3.67 -10.53
C THR A 21 11.55 4.76 -10.65
N ALA A 22 11.62 5.80 -9.82
CA ALA A 22 10.70 6.95 -9.90
C ALA A 22 10.81 7.67 -11.26
N LEU A 23 12.03 7.84 -11.77
CA LEU A 23 12.28 8.44 -13.10
C LEU A 23 11.72 7.56 -14.23
N ASP A 24 11.88 6.24 -14.13
CA ASP A 24 11.36 5.30 -15.11
C ASP A 24 9.82 5.23 -15.08
N MET A 25 9.22 5.30 -13.89
CA MET A 25 7.76 5.44 -13.72
C MET A 25 7.26 6.75 -14.35
N TRP A 26 7.96 7.85 -14.12
CA TRP A 26 7.62 9.15 -14.71
C TRP A 26 7.69 9.12 -16.24
N ARG A 27 8.72 8.49 -16.78
CA ARG A 27 8.88 8.29 -18.23
C ARG A 27 7.77 7.41 -18.79
N ASN A 28 7.48 6.28 -18.13
CA ASN A 28 6.40 5.38 -18.54
C ASN A 28 5.04 6.07 -18.46
N ALA A 29 4.80 6.91 -17.45
CA ALA A 29 3.56 7.70 -17.33
C ALA A 29 3.44 8.74 -18.45
N LEU A 30 4.54 9.38 -18.87
CA LEU A 30 4.56 10.28 -20.03
C LEU A 30 4.27 9.53 -21.33
N ASP A 31 4.86 8.36 -21.52
CA ASP A 31 4.65 7.50 -22.69
C ASP A 31 3.22 6.95 -22.71
N ALA A 32 2.65 6.56 -21.58
CA ALA A 32 1.26 6.15 -21.43
C ALA A 32 0.29 7.29 -21.75
N LYS A 33 0.57 8.51 -21.34
CA LYS A 33 -0.20 9.70 -21.71
C LYS A 33 -0.16 9.94 -23.22
N ALA A 34 0.97 9.69 -23.86
CA ALA A 34 1.11 9.79 -25.30
C ALA A 34 0.36 8.67 -26.04
N SER A 35 0.19 7.50 -25.41
CA SER A 35 -0.50 6.32 -25.97
C SER A 35 -2.00 6.23 -25.62
N ASN A 36 -2.57 7.24 -24.94
CA ASN A 36 -3.95 7.25 -24.44
C ASN A 36 -4.26 6.16 -23.38
N THR A 37 -3.23 5.66 -22.66
CA THR A 37 -3.38 4.73 -21.54
C THR A 37 -3.77 5.53 -20.30
N LYS A 38 -4.73 5.04 -19.50
CA LYS A 38 -5.13 5.69 -18.23
C LYS A 38 -3.92 5.77 -17.30
N MET A 39 -3.61 6.97 -16.79
CA MET A 39 -2.56 7.13 -15.79
C MET A 39 -3.01 6.58 -14.44
N PRO A 40 -2.09 6.03 -13.62
CA PRO A 40 -2.40 5.66 -12.26
C PRO A 40 -2.96 6.84 -11.46
N GLU A 41 -3.86 6.57 -10.54
CA GLU A 41 -4.35 7.56 -9.58
C GLU A 41 -3.37 7.65 -8.41
N PHE A 42 -3.08 8.88 -7.97
CA PHE A 42 -2.16 9.18 -6.87
C PHE A 42 -2.83 10.10 -5.88
N TYR A 43 -2.44 10.01 -4.63
CA TYR A 43 -2.67 11.08 -3.69
C TYR A 43 -1.89 12.34 -4.09
N SER A 44 -2.46 13.50 -3.86
CA SER A 44 -1.72 14.77 -3.84
C SER A 44 -0.74 14.78 -2.64
N GLU A 45 0.26 15.64 -2.68
CA GLU A 45 1.20 15.81 -1.56
C GLU A 45 0.47 16.10 -0.23
N THR A 46 -0.59 16.93 -0.28
CA THR A 46 -1.39 17.25 0.90
C THR A 46 -2.13 16.02 1.45
N GLU A 47 -2.71 15.18 0.58
CA GLU A 47 -3.38 13.94 0.99
C GLU A 47 -2.39 12.94 1.58
N VAL A 48 -1.17 12.85 1.04
CA VAL A 48 -0.09 12.01 1.61
C VAL A 48 0.25 12.48 3.02
N ASP A 49 0.42 13.79 3.23
CA ASP A 49 0.71 14.36 4.54
C ASP A 49 -0.43 14.11 5.54
N GLU A 50 -1.68 14.25 5.11
CA GLU A 50 -2.86 14.01 5.94
C GLU A 50 -2.96 12.54 6.37
N ILE A 51 -2.77 11.59 5.45
CA ILE A 51 -2.77 10.15 5.76
C ILE A 51 -1.59 9.77 6.65
N SER A 52 -0.40 10.27 6.37
CA SER A 52 0.79 10.05 7.20
C SER A 52 0.54 10.50 8.64
N ASN A 53 0.10 11.73 8.82
CA ASN A 53 -0.24 12.28 10.14
C ASN A 53 -1.35 11.48 10.85
N PHE A 54 -2.35 11.03 10.11
CA PHE A 54 -3.43 10.20 10.67
C PHE A 54 -2.90 8.85 11.18
N ILE A 55 -2.07 8.17 10.38
CA ILE A 55 -1.44 6.90 10.76
C ILE A 55 -0.59 7.07 12.03
N GLU A 56 0.28 8.09 12.05
CA GLU A 56 1.15 8.37 13.18
C GLU A 56 0.37 8.69 14.46
N ASN A 57 -0.71 9.45 14.35
CA ASN A 57 -1.54 9.82 15.50
C ASN A 57 -2.29 8.62 16.11
N ILE A 58 -2.66 7.62 15.31
CA ILE A 58 -3.45 6.47 15.78
C ILE A 58 -2.54 5.30 16.17
N PHE A 59 -1.54 5.01 15.34
CA PHE A 59 -0.74 3.78 15.46
C PHE A 59 0.67 4.04 15.96
N GLY A 60 1.12 5.29 16.03
CA GLY A 60 2.48 5.67 16.36
C GLY A 60 3.37 5.78 15.11
N ASN A 61 4.60 6.22 15.35
CA ASN A 61 5.56 6.46 14.26
C ASN A 61 5.90 5.18 13.53
N TYR A 62 6.09 5.29 12.24
CA TYR A 62 6.61 4.25 11.37
C TYR A 62 7.93 4.71 10.74
N GLU A 63 8.89 3.79 10.65
CA GLU A 63 10.22 4.07 10.11
C GLU A 63 10.41 3.48 8.71
N LEU A 64 9.52 2.57 8.32
CA LEU A 64 9.60 1.86 7.05
C LEU A 64 8.32 2.03 6.23
N VAL A 65 8.50 2.41 4.97
CA VAL A 65 7.44 2.40 3.95
C VAL A 65 7.90 1.50 2.81
N LEU A 66 7.07 0.53 2.46
CA LEU A 66 7.27 -0.29 1.27
C LEU A 66 6.65 0.44 0.08
N HIS A 67 7.48 1.09 -0.71
CA HIS A 67 7.05 1.82 -1.90
C HIS A 67 6.70 0.88 -3.04
N GLU A 68 5.62 1.18 -3.73
CA GLU A 68 5.26 0.48 -4.95
C GLU A 68 6.13 0.96 -6.12
N ILE A 69 6.75 0.02 -6.83
CA ILE A 69 7.68 0.34 -7.92
C ILE A 69 6.94 0.56 -9.25
N VAL A 70 5.85 -0.19 -9.48
CA VAL A 70 5.05 -0.12 -10.70
C VAL A 70 3.58 -0.08 -10.32
N SER A 71 2.90 0.96 -10.76
CA SER A 71 1.48 1.18 -10.45
C SER A 71 0.67 1.13 -11.73
N PRO A 72 -0.13 0.07 -11.97
CA PRO A 72 -0.92 -0.04 -13.18
C PRO A 72 -2.16 0.87 -13.18
N ASP A 73 -2.74 1.16 -12.03
CA ASP A 73 -4.03 1.81 -11.84
C ASP A 73 -4.07 2.83 -10.70
N ILE A 74 -3.66 2.42 -9.49
CA ILE A 74 -3.43 3.28 -8.31
C ILE A 74 -2.03 3.03 -7.79
N HIS A 75 -1.45 4.02 -7.12
CA HIS A 75 -0.16 3.86 -6.43
C HIS A 75 -0.41 3.55 -4.96
N VAL A 76 0.06 2.40 -4.50
CA VAL A 76 -0.19 1.91 -3.13
C VAL A 76 1.12 1.62 -2.42
N ASP A 77 1.48 2.48 -1.50
CA ASP A 77 2.56 2.25 -0.54
C ASP A 77 2.01 1.55 0.71
N ILE A 78 2.89 0.94 1.50
CA ILE A 78 2.52 0.31 2.77
C ILE A 78 3.44 0.81 3.88
N ALA A 79 2.87 1.55 4.83
CA ALA A 79 3.55 1.91 6.06
C ALA A 79 3.59 0.71 7.00
N ILE A 80 4.76 0.46 7.58
CA ILE A 80 4.99 -0.61 8.56
C ILE A 80 5.22 0.01 9.92
N ILE A 81 4.29 -0.18 10.83
CA ILE A 81 4.37 0.28 12.20
C ILE A 81 4.83 -0.88 13.08
N PRO A 82 5.98 -0.76 13.76
CA PRO A 82 6.56 -1.86 14.53
C PRO A 82 5.76 -2.17 15.81
N PRO A 83 5.94 -3.37 16.38
CA PRO A 83 5.42 -3.72 17.68
C PRO A 83 5.96 -2.80 18.78
N THR A 84 5.16 -2.62 19.84
CA THR A 84 5.55 -1.94 21.08
C THR A 84 5.28 -2.85 22.27
N GLU A 85 5.70 -2.46 23.47
CA GLU A 85 5.38 -3.22 24.70
C GLU A 85 3.87 -3.34 24.95
N GLU A 86 3.11 -2.31 24.56
CA GLU A 86 1.65 -2.29 24.71
C GLU A 86 0.93 -2.98 23.56
N ARG A 87 1.56 -3.05 22.40
CA ARG A 87 1.01 -3.58 21.17
C ARG A 87 1.99 -4.57 20.53
N ASN A 88 1.90 -5.83 20.92
CA ASN A 88 2.81 -6.90 20.49
C ASN A 88 2.47 -7.46 19.10
N TYR A 89 2.35 -6.58 18.10
CA TYR A 89 2.12 -6.93 16.69
C TYR A 89 2.54 -5.79 15.76
N TYR A 90 2.88 -6.13 14.52
CA TYR A 90 3.03 -5.15 13.45
C TYR A 90 1.66 -4.67 12.98
N THR A 91 1.59 -3.39 12.61
CA THR A 91 0.46 -2.86 11.84
C THR A 91 0.98 -2.48 10.45
N LEU A 92 0.39 -3.06 9.42
CA LEU A 92 0.57 -2.64 8.04
C LEU A 92 -0.59 -1.73 7.66
N CYS A 93 -0.31 -0.56 7.10
CA CYS A 93 -1.33 0.37 6.63
C CYS A 93 -1.03 0.78 5.20
N THR A 94 -2.00 0.63 4.31
CA THR A 94 -1.84 1.15 2.95
C THR A 94 -1.86 2.68 2.95
N MET A 95 -1.19 3.27 1.96
CA MET A 95 -1.17 4.70 1.68
C MET A 95 -1.34 4.87 0.18
N GLY A 96 -2.53 5.30 -0.25
CA GLY A 96 -2.82 5.52 -1.65
C GLY A 96 -4.06 4.81 -2.21
N VAL A 97 -4.63 3.85 -1.49
CA VAL A 97 -5.88 3.19 -1.91
C VAL A 97 -7.02 4.21 -2.05
N GLY A 98 -7.08 5.15 -1.12
CA GLY A 98 -8.06 6.22 -1.14
C GLY A 98 -7.84 7.27 -2.24
N ALA A 99 -6.79 7.20 -3.06
CA ALA A 99 -6.70 8.01 -4.28
C ALA A 99 -7.84 7.65 -5.25
N HIS A 100 -8.22 6.38 -5.28
CA HIS A 100 -9.38 5.91 -6.02
C HIS A 100 -10.69 6.16 -5.25
N ARG A 101 -11.68 6.72 -5.94
CA ARG A 101 -13.03 6.85 -5.42
C ARG A 101 -13.86 5.64 -5.83
N MET A 102 -14.21 4.81 -4.85
CA MET A 102 -14.96 3.59 -5.05
C MET A 102 -16.41 3.87 -5.53
N ASN A 103 -16.97 2.96 -6.30
CA ASN A 103 -18.33 3.06 -6.81
C ASN A 103 -19.36 2.63 -5.76
N VAL A 104 -19.57 3.48 -4.75
CA VAL A 104 -20.58 3.29 -3.71
C VAL A 104 -21.96 3.62 -4.27
N PRO A 105 -22.98 2.74 -4.13
CA PRO A 105 -24.33 3.04 -4.57
C PRO A 105 -24.91 4.31 -3.92
N ASP A 106 -25.62 5.14 -4.71
CA ASP A 106 -26.17 6.43 -4.26
C ASP A 106 -27.06 6.27 -3.01
N THR A 107 -27.76 5.15 -2.88
CA THR A 107 -28.61 4.85 -1.73
C THR A 107 -27.84 4.69 -0.42
N LEU A 108 -26.55 4.40 -0.49
CA LEU A 108 -25.68 4.13 0.66
C LEU A 108 -24.70 5.26 0.98
N ARG A 109 -24.53 6.24 0.09
CA ARG A 109 -23.55 7.34 0.25
C ARG A 109 -23.75 8.20 1.49
N TYR A 110 -24.94 8.20 2.06
CA TYR A 110 -25.27 8.99 3.25
C TYR A 110 -25.21 8.18 4.55
N GLU A 111 -24.88 6.89 4.48
CA GLU A 111 -24.69 6.07 5.67
C GLU A 111 -23.32 6.39 6.29
N SER A 112 -23.31 6.71 7.57
CA SER A 112 -22.12 7.21 8.28
C SER A 112 -20.95 6.24 8.36
N LEU A 113 -21.17 4.95 8.09
CA LEU A 113 -20.15 3.89 8.12
C LEU A 113 -19.63 3.52 6.72
N ILE A 114 -20.13 4.20 5.67
CA ILE A 114 -19.75 3.90 4.30
C ILE A 114 -18.97 5.07 3.74
N ALA A 115 -17.74 4.78 3.36
CA ALA A 115 -16.83 5.75 2.78
C ALA A 115 -16.56 5.41 1.31
N GLU A 116 -16.42 6.43 0.47
CA GLU A 116 -16.03 6.27 -0.94
C GLU A 116 -14.53 6.10 -1.11
N ARG A 117 -13.76 6.35 -0.06
CA ARG A 117 -12.29 6.25 -0.01
C ARG A 117 -11.89 5.55 1.28
N VAL A 118 -10.95 4.61 1.20
CA VAL A 118 -10.50 3.80 2.34
C VAL A 118 -8.99 3.58 2.26
N GLU A 119 -8.39 3.31 3.40
CA GLU A 119 -7.10 2.62 3.50
C GLU A 119 -7.30 1.28 4.19
N LEU A 120 -6.43 0.32 3.89
CA LEU A 120 -6.50 -1.04 4.42
C LEU A 120 -5.48 -1.22 5.54
N LEU A 121 -5.90 -1.99 6.54
CA LEU A 121 -5.06 -2.35 7.66
C LEU A 121 -4.92 -3.85 7.78
N MET A 122 -3.72 -4.30 8.13
CA MET A 122 -3.46 -5.70 8.49
C MET A 122 -2.54 -5.77 9.70
N TYR A 123 -2.83 -6.69 10.60
CA TYR A 123 -1.98 -6.94 11.77
C TYR A 123 -1.22 -8.25 11.59
N LEU A 124 0.08 -8.23 11.88
CA LEU A 124 0.93 -9.41 11.83
C LEU A 124 1.57 -9.66 13.21
N PRO A 125 1.84 -10.92 13.56
CA PRO A 125 2.57 -11.24 14.78
C PRO A 125 3.89 -10.48 14.90
N ALA A 126 4.32 -10.17 16.12
CA ALA A 126 5.55 -9.41 16.37
C ALA A 126 6.84 -10.11 15.89
N ASP A 127 6.79 -11.42 15.71
CA ASP A 127 7.87 -12.25 15.19
C ASP A 127 7.78 -12.48 13.67
N TRP A 128 6.87 -11.79 12.97
CA TRP A 128 6.77 -11.87 11.52
C TRP A 128 8.05 -11.34 10.85
N ASN A 129 8.59 -12.08 9.90
CA ASN A 129 9.81 -11.67 9.22
C ASN A 129 9.50 -10.73 8.03
N LEU A 130 9.77 -9.44 8.23
CA LEU A 130 9.63 -8.37 7.23
C LEU A 130 10.98 -7.89 6.68
N SER A 131 12.06 -8.66 6.85
CA SER A 131 13.36 -8.29 6.28
C SER A 131 13.32 -8.30 4.75
N GLU A 132 14.26 -7.61 4.11
CA GLU A 132 14.38 -7.54 2.65
C GLU A 132 14.57 -8.95 2.06
N GLU A 133 15.42 -9.77 2.69
CA GLU A 133 15.65 -11.16 2.26
C GLU A 133 14.38 -12.02 2.38
N ALA A 134 13.56 -11.75 3.39
CA ALA A 134 12.30 -12.48 3.59
C ALA A 134 11.23 -12.08 2.56
N SER A 135 11.36 -10.92 1.93
CA SER A 135 10.41 -10.46 0.91
C SER A 135 10.47 -11.29 -0.38
N GLU A 136 11.58 -12.02 -0.61
CA GLU A 136 11.70 -12.96 -1.73
C GLU A 136 10.96 -14.27 -1.49
N ASP A 137 10.55 -14.55 -0.24
CA ASP A 137 9.82 -15.76 0.15
C ASP A 137 8.33 -15.44 0.31
N GLU A 138 7.51 -16.03 -0.55
CA GLU A 138 6.06 -15.85 -0.54
C GLU A 138 5.42 -16.19 0.82
N ARG A 139 6.00 -17.08 1.60
CA ARG A 139 5.54 -17.41 2.97
C ARG A 139 5.59 -16.21 3.91
N ASN A 140 6.44 -15.22 3.63
CA ASN A 140 6.54 -13.99 4.40
C ASN A 140 5.87 -12.81 3.69
N PHE A 141 5.87 -12.80 2.35
CA PHE A 141 5.43 -11.66 1.55
C PHE A 141 3.93 -11.63 1.26
N TRP A 142 3.21 -12.76 1.36
CA TRP A 142 1.79 -12.84 1.05
C TRP A 142 0.89 -11.76 1.70
N PRO A 143 1.14 -11.26 2.94
CA PRO A 143 0.29 -10.23 3.53
C PRO A 143 0.37 -8.90 2.78
N ILE A 144 1.57 -8.56 2.30
CA ILE A 144 1.81 -7.34 1.52
C ILE A 144 1.15 -7.44 0.16
N ARG A 145 1.31 -8.60 -0.51
CA ARG A 145 0.63 -8.87 -1.77
C ARG A 145 -0.88 -8.82 -1.62
N LEU A 146 -1.41 -9.48 -0.59
CA LEU A 146 -2.86 -9.50 -0.32
C LEU A 146 -3.43 -8.09 -0.11
N LEU A 147 -2.74 -7.21 0.64
CA LEU A 147 -3.15 -5.81 0.80
C LEU A 147 -3.21 -5.09 -0.54
N LYS A 148 -2.22 -5.30 -1.41
CA LYS A 148 -2.16 -4.67 -2.74
C LYS A 148 -3.24 -5.21 -3.68
N ASP A 149 -3.56 -6.49 -3.59
CA ASP A 149 -4.63 -7.10 -4.38
C ASP A 149 -6.01 -6.57 -3.93
N PHE A 150 -6.27 -6.53 -2.63
CA PHE A 150 -7.51 -5.97 -2.09
C PHE A 150 -7.66 -4.47 -2.39
N ALA A 151 -6.57 -3.71 -2.37
CA ALA A 151 -6.58 -2.31 -2.75
C ALA A 151 -7.16 -2.08 -4.16
N ARG A 152 -6.98 -3.03 -5.05
CA ARG A 152 -7.41 -2.96 -6.46
C ARG A 152 -8.77 -3.59 -6.75
N MET A 153 -9.30 -4.35 -5.80
CA MET A 153 -10.58 -5.02 -5.98
C MET A 153 -11.71 -4.08 -6.39
N PRO A 154 -11.90 -2.88 -5.79
CA PRO A 154 -12.96 -1.96 -6.21
C PRO A 154 -12.80 -1.47 -7.65
N ILE A 155 -11.56 -1.35 -8.14
CA ILE A 155 -11.28 -0.90 -9.50
C ILE A 155 -11.65 -2.01 -10.49
N TYR A 156 -11.21 -3.23 -10.23
CA TYR A 156 -11.40 -4.35 -11.17
C TYR A 156 -12.84 -4.85 -11.22
N SER A 157 -13.57 -4.75 -10.11
CA SER A 157 -14.98 -5.17 -10.02
C SER A 157 -15.97 -4.02 -10.17
N ASP A 158 -15.50 -2.78 -10.41
CA ASP A 158 -16.33 -1.56 -10.45
C ASP A 158 -17.29 -1.49 -9.26
N SER A 159 -16.76 -1.70 -8.07
CA SER A 159 -17.53 -1.88 -6.84
C SER A 159 -16.98 -1.03 -5.69
N TRP A 160 -17.33 -1.41 -4.49
CA TRP A 160 -16.85 -0.77 -3.27
C TRP A 160 -16.60 -1.80 -2.17
N MET A 161 -15.81 -1.45 -1.19
CA MET A 161 -15.61 -2.22 0.03
C MET A 161 -15.78 -1.33 1.25
N GLY A 162 -16.26 -1.93 2.33
CA GLY A 162 -16.53 -1.23 3.57
C GLY A 162 -16.85 -2.18 4.70
N TRP A 163 -17.23 -1.62 5.82
CA TRP A 163 -17.55 -2.38 7.02
C TRP A 163 -18.62 -3.45 6.77
N GLY A 164 -18.36 -4.66 7.24
CA GLY A 164 -19.29 -5.79 7.12
C GLY A 164 -19.19 -6.58 5.82
N HIS A 165 -18.37 -6.13 4.86
CA HIS A 165 -18.10 -6.94 3.67
C HIS A 165 -17.21 -8.13 4.01
N SER A 166 -17.44 -9.22 3.31
CA SER A 166 -16.61 -10.42 3.34
C SER A 166 -16.35 -10.88 1.91
N LEU A 167 -15.19 -11.45 1.67
CA LEU A 167 -14.81 -12.05 0.40
C LEU A 167 -14.80 -13.56 0.54
N GLY A 168 -15.42 -14.25 -0.40
CA GLY A 168 -15.33 -15.71 -0.48
C GLY A 168 -13.95 -16.15 -0.98
N GLN A 169 -13.57 -17.40 -0.68
CA GLN A 169 -12.30 -17.96 -1.12
C GLN A 169 -12.16 -17.97 -2.66
N GLU A 170 -13.25 -18.21 -3.37
CA GLU A 170 -13.28 -18.21 -4.84
C GLU A 170 -13.01 -16.82 -5.42
N GLU A 171 -13.39 -15.74 -4.71
CA GLU A 171 -13.13 -14.37 -5.13
C GLU A 171 -11.66 -13.99 -4.89
N VAL A 172 -11.04 -14.51 -3.85
CA VAL A 172 -9.61 -14.28 -3.55
C VAL A 172 -8.71 -14.94 -4.60
N GLU A 173 -9.08 -16.13 -5.09
CA GLU A 173 -8.32 -16.85 -6.12
C GLU A 173 -8.31 -16.12 -7.47
N LEU A 174 -9.37 -15.35 -7.80
CA LEU A 174 -9.43 -14.56 -9.03
C LEU A 174 -8.42 -13.40 -9.11
N PHE A 175 -7.88 -12.98 -7.98
CA PHE A 175 -6.89 -11.90 -7.89
C PHE A 175 -5.45 -12.41 -7.69
N ALA A 176 -5.27 -13.72 -7.59
CA ALA A 176 -3.97 -14.36 -7.32
C ALA A 176 -3.22 -14.83 -8.61
N GLU A 177 -3.77 -14.59 -9.81
CA GLU A 177 -3.15 -14.85 -11.11
C GLU A 177 -2.44 -13.60 -11.67
#